data_a355b38628f6304daf905bb3c399abcb
#
_entry.id   a355b38628f6304daf905bb3c399abcb
#
_cell.length_a   1.000
_cell.length_b   1.000
_cell.length_c   1.000
_cell.angle_alpha   90.00
_cell.angle_beta   90.00
_cell.angle_gamma   90.00
#
_symmetry.space_group_name_H-M   'P 1'
#
loop_
_entity.id
_entity.type
_entity.pdbx_description
1 polymer ?
#
loop_
_entity_poly.entity_id
_entity_poly.type
_entity_poly.pdbx_seq_one_letter_code
_entity_poly.pdbx_strand_id
1 'polypeptide(L)'
;MSQTETQENKGLGRKVQAFGSFLSSMIMPNIGAFIAWGFIAAIFIDGGWWPNKDLSELAGPMISYLIPLLIAYSGGRLIHEMRGGIIAAVATMGVIVALPDTPMLLGAMIMGPLVGWLMKKTDEFIQPRTPQGFEMLFNNFSAGILGFIMTIVGFKILAPIMEFIMHILSLAVEALVHAHLLPF
;
A
#
# COMPACT_ATOMS: atom_id res chain seq x y z
N MET A 1 -1.89 14.89 -40.17
CA MET A 1 -2.56 14.69 -38.86
C MET A 1 -2.36 13.31 -38.24
N SER A 2 -1.99 12.25 -38.96
CA SER A 2 -1.94 10.86 -38.39
C SER A 2 -0.66 10.44 -37.66
N GLN A 3 0.48 11.13 -37.83
CA GLN A 3 1.73 10.71 -37.21
C GLN A 3 1.91 11.21 -35.75
N THR A 4 1.32 12.34 -35.42
CA THR A 4 1.38 12.93 -34.08
C THR A 4 0.50 12.15 -33.06
N GLU A 5 -0.69 11.72 -33.48
CA GLU A 5 -1.61 10.91 -32.66
C GLU A 5 -1.05 9.52 -32.35
N THR A 6 -0.30 8.93 -33.32
CA THR A 6 0.29 7.59 -33.12
C THR A 6 1.50 7.62 -32.16
N GLN A 7 2.23 8.72 -32.10
CA GLN A 7 3.34 8.87 -31.13
C GLN A 7 2.83 9.18 -29.71
N GLU A 8 1.76 9.95 -29.58
CA GLU A 8 1.16 10.30 -28.30
C GLU A 8 0.50 9.07 -27.64
N ASN A 9 -0.19 8.23 -28.40
CA ASN A 9 -0.76 6.97 -27.93
C ASN A 9 0.33 5.96 -27.51
N LYS A 10 1.46 5.90 -28.21
CA LYS A 10 2.62 5.07 -27.78
C LYS A 10 3.25 5.59 -26.49
N GLY A 11 3.22 6.91 -26.26
CA GLY A 11 3.72 7.53 -25.03
C GLY A 11 2.83 7.24 -23.81
N LEU A 12 1.52 7.30 -23.98
CA LEU A 12 0.53 7.02 -22.95
C LEU A 12 0.54 5.54 -22.57
N GLY A 13 0.52 4.63 -23.54
CA GLY A 13 0.60 3.18 -23.30
C GLY A 13 1.85 2.77 -22.50
N ARG A 14 3.01 3.37 -22.82
CA ARG A 14 4.24 3.12 -22.09
C ARG A 14 4.21 3.63 -20.65
N LYS A 15 3.57 4.78 -20.38
CA LYS A 15 3.38 5.30 -19.02
C LYS A 15 2.45 4.43 -18.20
N VAL A 16 1.34 3.97 -18.78
CA VAL A 16 0.39 3.06 -18.13
C VAL A 16 1.05 1.72 -17.83
N GLN A 17 1.82 1.17 -18.76
CA GLN A 17 2.57 -0.07 -18.56
C GLN A 17 3.64 0.09 -17.46
N ALA A 18 4.38 1.19 -17.43
CA ALA A 18 5.37 1.48 -16.39
C ALA A 18 4.72 1.61 -15.02
N PHE A 19 3.56 2.27 -14.93
CA PHE A 19 2.79 2.37 -13.70
C PHE A 19 2.29 1.00 -13.23
N GLY A 20 1.69 0.20 -14.12
CA GLY A 20 1.26 -1.17 -13.80
C GLY A 20 2.41 -2.07 -13.34
N SER A 21 3.58 -1.99 -14.01
CA SER A 21 4.79 -2.70 -13.61
C SER A 21 5.30 -2.26 -12.22
N PHE A 22 5.24 -0.97 -11.93
CA PHE A 22 5.59 -0.44 -10.60
C PHE A 22 4.66 -0.97 -9.51
N LEU A 23 3.34 -0.96 -9.73
CA LEU A 23 2.37 -1.53 -8.79
C LEU A 23 2.60 -3.03 -8.56
N SER A 24 2.85 -3.78 -9.64
CA SER A 24 3.17 -5.21 -9.56
C SER A 24 4.43 -5.47 -8.73
N SER A 25 5.46 -4.62 -8.84
CA SER A 25 6.70 -4.78 -8.07
C SER A 25 6.53 -4.54 -6.56
N MET A 26 5.44 -3.91 -6.13
CA MET A 26 5.08 -3.78 -4.72
C MET A 26 4.38 -5.03 -4.18
N ILE A 27 3.61 -5.74 -5.02
CA ILE A 27 2.80 -6.89 -4.64
C ILE A 27 3.59 -8.20 -4.76
N MET A 28 4.33 -8.38 -5.85
CA MET A 28 5.05 -9.61 -6.18
C MET A 28 5.94 -10.16 -5.03
N PRO A 29 6.73 -9.35 -4.31
CA PRO A 29 7.52 -9.85 -3.19
C PRO A 29 6.69 -10.44 -2.05
N ASN A 30 5.42 -10.08 -1.97
CA ASN A 30 4.50 -10.44 -0.90
C ASN A 30 3.54 -11.59 -1.26
N ILE A 31 3.67 -12.19 -2.44
CA ILE A 31 2.80 -13.32 -2.88
C ILE A 31 2.77 -14.45 -1.85
N GLY A 32 3.90 -14.77 -1.21
CA GLY A 32 3.95 -15.78 -0.16
C GLY A 32 3.01 -15.49 1.01
N ALA A 33 2.86 -14.21 1.40
CA ALA A 33 1.93 -13.81 2.45
C ALA A 33 0.46 -13.98 2.03
N PHE A 34 0.13 -13.66 0.77
CA PHE A 34 -1.20 -13.91 0.22
C PHE A 34 -1.54 -15.40 0.15
N ILE A 35 -0.58 -16.23 -0.24
CA ILE A 35 -0.77 -17.69 -0.28
C ILE A 35 -0.99 -18.23 1.14
N ALA A 36 -0.17 -17.80 2.12
CA ALA A 36 -0.35 -18.21 3.50
C ALA A 36 -1.71 -17.80 4.07
N TRP A 37 -2.12 -16.55 3.83
CA TRP A 37 -3.45 -16.07 4.20
C TRP A 37 -4.55 -16.89 3.52
N GLY A 38 -4.43 -17.16 2.21
CA GLY A 38 -5.39 -17.95 1.45
C GLY A 38 -5.56 -19.36 1.99
N PHE A 39 -4.47 -20.03 2.38
CA PHE A 39 -4.54 -21.37 3.03
C PHE A 39 -5.25 -21.31 4.39
N ILE A 40 -4.92 -20.32 5.23
CA ILE A 40 -5.57 -20.16 6.53
C ILE A 40 -7.08 -19.93 6.33
N ALA A 41 -7.44 -19.03 5.43
CA ALA A 41 -8.84 -18.77 5.11
C ALA A 41 -9.53 -20.01 4.55
N ALA A 42 -8.98 -20.70 3.54
CA ALA A 42 -9.62 -21.83 2.89
C ALA A 42 -9.76 -23.07 3.78
N ILE A 43 -8.83 -23.28 4.72
CA ILE A 43 -8.82 -24.48 5.57
C ILE A 43 -9.69 -24.30 6.81
N PHE A 44 -9.58 -23.14 7.50
CA PHE A 44 -10.05 -22.99 8.87
C PHE A 44 -11.32 -22.17 9.06
N ILE A 45 -11.80 -21.41 8.04
CA ILE A 45 -13.07 -20.67 8.14
C ILE A 45 -14.27 -21.62 8.21
N ASP A 46 -15.40 -21.10 8.68
CA ASP A 46 -16.67 -21.83 8.67
C ASP A 46 -17.02 -22.23 7.22
N GLY A 47 -17.16 -23.54 6.98
CA GLY A 47 -17.32 -24.07 5.63
C GLY A 47 -16.02 -24.41 4.90
N GLY A 48 -14.85 -24.19 5.52
CA GLY A 48 -13.56 -24.65 5.02
C GLY A 48 -13.35 -26.17 5.16
N TRP A 49 -12.18 -26.66 4.77
CA TRP A 49 -11.89 -28.11 4.79
C TRP A 49 -11.72 -28.65 6.22
N TRP A 50 -11.25 -27.82 7.14
CA TRP A 50 -11.08 -28.20 8.56
C TRP A 50 -11.43 -27.00 9.46
N PRO A 51 -12.73 -26.71 9.65
CA PRO A 51 -13.17 -25.55 10.40
C PRO A 51 -12.58 -25.53 11.82
N ASN A 52 -11.91 -24.44 12.16
CA ASN A 52 -11.33 -24.22 13.48
C ASN A 52 -11.44 -22.72 13.81
N LYS A 53 -12.27 -22.39 14.80
CA LYS A 53 -12.57 -21.00 15.15
C LYS A 53 -11.33 -20.22 15.56
N ASP A 54 -10.46 -20.80 16.38
CA ASP A 54 -9.28 -20.11 16.89
C ASP A 54 -8.26 -19.80 15.77
N LEU A 55 -8.10 -20.73 14.83
CA LEU A 55 -7.19 -20.56 13.69
C LEU A 55 -7.78 -19.65 12.60
N SER A 56 -9.10 -19.64 12.44
CA SER A 56 -9.78 -18.77 11.47
C SER A 56 -9.66 -17.27 11.85
N GLU A 57 -9.52 -16.96 13.14
CA GLU A 57 -9.31 -15.59 13.62
C GLU A 57 -8.00 -14.96 13.13
N LEU A 58 -7.03 -15.76 12.65
CA LEU A 58 -5.81 -15.26 12.01
C LEU A 58 -6.07 -14.60 10.65
N ALA A 59 -7.10 -15.04 9.93
CA ALA A 59 -7.34 -14.57 8.57
C ALA A 59 -7.67 -13.06 8.51
N GLY A 60 -8.46 -12.57 9.46
CA GLY A 60 -8.85 -11.15 9.56
C GLY A 60 -7.63 -10.21 9.71
N PRO A 61 -6.83 -10.35 10.77
CA PRO A 61 -5.63 -9.52 10.97
C PRO A 61 -4.61 -9.62 9.83
N MET A 62 -4.47 -10.77 9.19
CA MET A 62 -3.55 -10.92 8.07
C MET A 62 -3.96 -10.07 6.86
N ILE A 63 -5.22 -10.07 6.48
CA ILE A 63 -5.68 -9.29 5.32
C ILE A 63 -5.86 -7.81 5.66
N SER A 64 -6.26 -7.47 6.89
CA SER A 64 -6.55 -6.10 7.29
C SER A 64 -5.29 -5.32 7.68
N TYR A 65 -4.27 -5.97 8.25
CA TYR A 65 -3.07 -5.31 8.76
C TYR A 65 -1.80 -5.79 8.07
N LEU A 66 -1.49 -7.09 8.13
CA LEU A 66 -0.19 -7.61 7.70
C LEU A 66 0.06 -7.36 6.21
N ILE A 67 -0.86 -7.75 5.35
CA ILE A 67 -0.68 -7.66 3.89
C ILE A 67 -0.57 -6.20 3.43
N PRO A 68 -1.43 -5.24 3.84
CA PRO A 68 -1.25 -3.84 3.52
C PRO A 68 0.09 -3.27 4.00
N LEU A 69 0.54 -3.62 5.20
CA LEU A 69 1.84 -3.16 5.73
C LEU A 69 3.02 -3.69 4.90
N LEU A 70 2.97 -4.96 4.47
CA LEU A 70 3.99 -5.55 3.59
C LEU A 70 4.02 -4.89 2.21
N ILE A 71 2.87 -4.56 1.65
CA ILE A 71 2.78 -3.83 0.37
C ILE A 71 3.37 -2.42 0.52
N ALA A 72 2.99 -1.69 1.58
CA ALA A 72 3.53 -0.37 1.86
C ALA A 72 5.05 -0.40 2.07
N TYR A 73 5.54 -1.38 2.85
CA TYR A 73 6.97 -1.61 3.03
C TYR A 73 7.68 -1.84 1.69
N SER A 74 7.14 -2.71 0.85
CA SER A 74 7.71 -2.99 -0.47
C SER A 74 7.73 -1.74 -1.35
N GLY A 75 6.66 -0.95 -1.35
CA GLY A 75 6.57 0.31 -2.10
C GLY A 75 7.55 1.37 -1.62
N GLY A 76 7.67 1.56 -0.32
CA GLY A 76 8.65 2.48 0.28
C GLY A 76 10.09 2.04 0.02
N ARG A 77 10.34 0.74 0.09
CA ARG A 77 11.67 0.14 -0.18
C ARG A 77 12.11 0.33 -1.63
N LEU A 78 11.20 0.24 -2.59
CA LEU A 78 11.50 0.48 -4.00
C LEU A 78 12.00 1.92 -4.27
N ILE A 79 11.56 2.88 -3.45
CA ILE A 79 11.92 4.29 -3.61
C ILE A 79 13.16 4.66 -2.79
N HIS A 80 13.27 4.18 -1.55
CA HIS A 80 14.33 4.55 -0.62
C HIS A 80 14.72 3.42 0.32
N GLU A 81 15.09 2.29 -0.23
CA GLU A 81 15.63 1.12 0.46
C GLU A 81 14.88 0.74 1.75
N MET A 82 15.60 0.19 2.74
CA MET A 82 15.00 -0.28 3.99
C MET A 82 14.34 0.85 4.79
N ARG A 83 14.97 2.03 4.84
CA ARG A 83 14.44 3.17 5.60
C ARG A 83 13.09 3.64 5.07
N GLY A 84 12.99 3.79 3.74
CA GLY A 84 11.73 4.13 3.08
C GLY A 84 10.65 3.09 3.34
N GLY A 85 11.00 1.80 3.31
CA GLY A 85 10.07 0.70 3.58
C GLY A 85 9.52 0.71 5.01
N ILE A 86 10.39 0.82 6.01
CA ILE A 86 9.99 0.83 7.41
C ILE A 86 9.03 1.98 7.71
N ILE A 87 9.40 3.20 7.30
CA ILE A 87 8.59 4.38 7.58
C ILE A 87 7.27 4.38 6.80
N ALA A 88 7.28 3.83 5.59
CA ALA A 88 6.06 3.62 4.82
C ALA A 88 5.08 2.66 5.53
N ALA A 89 5.56 1.56 6.08
CA ALA A 89 4.73 0.63 6.85
C ALA A 89 4.15 1.32 8.10
N VAL A 90 4.98 2.04 8.87
CA VAL A 90 4.51 2.81 10.05
C VAL A 90 3.42 3.81 9.68
N ALA A 91 3.64 4.60 8.63
CA ALA A 91 2.68 5.61 8.19
C ALA A 91 1.36 5.02 7.68
N THR A 92 1.43 3.87 7.01
CA THR A 92 0.25 3.17 6.48
C THR A 92 -0.68 2.67 7.59
N MET A 93 -0.15 2.40 8.78
CA MET A 93 -0.96 2.04 9.93
C MET A 93 -2.02 3.11 10.25
N GLY A 94 -1.70 4.40 10.03
CA GLY A 94 -2.67 5.49 10.17
C GLY A 94 -3.89 5.34 9.27
N VAL A 95 -3.69 4.95 8.01
CA VAL A 95 -4.80 4.73 7.05
C VAL A 95 -5.61 3.49 7.42
N ILE A 96 -4.94 2.42 7.81
CA ILE A 96 -5.58 1.15 8.20
C ILE A 96 -6.51 1.35 9.41
N VAL A 97 -6.02 2.02 10.45
CA VAL A 97 -6.78 2.24 11.69
C VAL A 97 -7.96 3.19 11.48
N ALA A 98 -7.86 4.12 10.53
CA ALA A 98 -8.95 5.03 10.20
C ALA A 98 -10.13 4.33 9.51
N LEU A 99 -9.90 3.21 8.81
CA LEU A 99 -10.89 2.46 8.03
C LEU A 99 -10.79 0.95 8.35
N PRO A 100 -11.15 0.53 9.57
CA PRO A 100 -10.87 -0.84 10.05
C PRO A 100 -11.66 -1.93 9.32
N ASP A 101 -12.83 -1.60 8.76
CA ASP A 101 -13.70 -2.55 8.09
C ASP A 101 -13.33 -2.81 6.62
N THR A 102 -12.31 -2.12 6.12
CA THR A 102 -11.90 -2.22 4.71
C THR A 102 -10.41 -2.56 4.60
N PRO A 103 -10.04 -3.67 3.95
CA PRO A 103 -8.63 -3.96 3.69
C PRO A 103 -7.96 -2.86 2.86
N MET A 104 -7.07 -2.08 3.48
CA MET A 104 -6.46 -0.88 2.88
C MET A 104 -5.30 -1.19 1.94
N LEU A 105 -5.48 -2.12 1.00
CA LEU A 105 -4.47 -2.48 0.00
C LEU A 105 -4.11 -1.30 -0.92
N LEU A 106 -5.13 -0.61 -1.44
CA LEU A 106 -4.94 0.57 -2.29
C LEU A 106 -4.29 1.72 -1.51
N GLY A 107 -4.73 1.95 -0.26
CA GLY A 107 -4.12 2.94 0.62
C GLY A 107 -2.63 2.65 0.84
N ALA A 108 -2.26 1.39 1.04
CA ALA A 108 -0.88 0.94 1.18
C ALA A 108 -0.06 1.18 -0.10
N MET A 109 -0.65 0.93 -1.27
CA MET A 109 -0.01 1.16 -2.57
C MET A 109 0.27 2.64 -2.85
N ILE A 110 -0.48 3.55 -2.26
CA ILE A 110 -0.27 5.01 -2.35
C ILE A 110 0.72 5.46 -1.28
N MET A 111 0.49 5.06 -0.02
CA MET A 111 1.34 5.47 1.11
C MET A 111 2.77 4.98 0.96
N GLY A 112 2.97 3.75 0.48
CA GLY A 112 4.29 3.15 0.33
C GLY A 112 5.26 4.05 -0.43
N PRO A 113 5.01 4.32 -1.72
CA PRO A 113 5.87 5.17 -2.54
C PRO A 113 5.92 6.63 -2.06
N LEU A 114 4.80 7.18 -1.61
CA LEU A 114 4.73 8.57 -1.13
C LEU A 114 5.68 8.78 0.05
N VAL A 115 5.58 7.92 1.05
CA VAL A 115 6.42 8.01 2.25
C VAL A 115 7.87 7.66 1.94
N GLY A 116 8.12 6.67 1.08
CA GLY A 116 9.46 6.36 0.60
C GLY A 116 10.13 7.55 -0.07
N TRP A 117 9.40 8.28 -0.91
CA TRP A 117 9.89 9.50 -1.56
C TRP A 117 10.15 10.63 -0.55
N LEU A 118 9.25 10.84 0.41
CA LEU A 118 9.45 11.83 1.47
C LEU A 118 10.65 11.49 2.35
N MET A 119 10.85 10.21 2.67
CA MET A 119 12.01 9.75 3.43
C MET A 119 13.31 10.03 2.68
N LYS A 120 13.34 9.75 1.37
CA LYS A 120 14.47 10.10 0.51
C LYS A 120 14.78 11.58 0.55
N LYS A 121 13.76 12.45 0.43
CA LYS A 121 13.93 13.90 0.50
C LYS A 121 14.42 14.37 1.87
N THR A 122 13.92 13.76 2.92
CA THR A 122 14.36 14.04 4.30
C THR A 122 15.84 13.70 4.48
N ASP A 123 16.26 12.54 3.99
CA ASP A 123 17.66 12.10 4.08
C ASP A 123 18.58 12.98 3.21
N GLU A 124 18.19 13.32 2.00
CA GLU A 124 18.93 14.27 1.14
C GLU A 124 19.16 15.64 1.81
N PHE A 125 18.23 16.09 2.65
CA PHE A 125 18.33 17.35 3.38
C PHE A 125 19.14 17.24 4.66
N ILE A 126 18.96 16.18 5.44
CA ILE A 126 19.52 16.04 6.80
C ILE A 126 20.94 15.49 6.75
N GLN A 127 21.23 14.46 5.96
CA GLN A 127 22.53 13.78 5.98
C GLN A 127 23.72 14.71 5.72
N PRO A 128 23.69 15.65 4.74
CA PRO A 128 24.82 16.54 4.51
C PRO A 128 25.10 17.54 5.66
N ARG A 129 24.12 17.70 6.55
CA ARG A 129 24.18 18.62 7.68
C ARG A 129 24.48 17.95 9.01
N THR A 130 24.53 16.62 9.01
CA THR A 130 24.73 15.84 10.22
C THR A 130 26.21 15.83 10.62
N PRO A 131 26.56 16.19 11.88
CA PRO A 131 27.93 16.14 12.38
C PRO A 131 28.45 14.69 12.43
N GLN A 132 29.75 14.51 12.19
CA GLN A 132 30.41 13.22 12.29
C GLN A 132 30.21 12.60 13.69
N GLY A 133 29.84 11.32 13.74
CA GLY A 133 29.56 10.58 14.97
C GLY A 133 28.13 10.64 15.47
N PHE A 134 27.27 11.50 14.90
CA PHE A 134 25.85 11.63 15.26
C PHE A 134 24.89 11.09 14.17
N GLU A 135 25.43 10.49 13.13
CA GLU A 135 24.66 10.01 11.97
C GLU A 135 23.53 9.09 12.38
N MET A 136 23.78 8.15 13.30
CA MET A 136 22.79 7.18 13.76
C MET A 136 21.64 7.86 14.51
N LEU A 137 21.96 8.88 15.34
CA LEU A 137 20.97 9.63 16.09
C LEU A 137 20.06 10.42 15.14
N PHE A 138 20.64 11.24 14.25
CA PHE A 138 19.90 12.04 13.30
C PHE A 138 19.06 11.19 12.35
N ASN A 139 19.61 10.07 11.88
CA ASN A 139 18.90 9.14 11.01
C ASN A 139 17.66 8.53 11.69
N ASN A 140 17.77 8.10 12.94
CA ASN A 140 16.65 7.50 13.66
C ASN A 140 15.59 8.53 14.02
N PHE A 141 15.99 9.71 14.50
CA PHE A 141 15.04 10.76 14.86
C PHE A 141 14.30 11.33 13.64
N SER A 142 15.01 11.58 12.53
CA SER A 142 14.37 12.06 11.29
C SER A 142 13.35 11.08 10.76
N ALA A 143 13.68 9.79 10.76
CA ALA A 143 12.77 8.74 10.34
C ALA A 143 11.56 8.63 11.27
N GLY A 144 11.77 8.66 12.58
CA GLY A 144 10.70 8.60 13.59
C GLY A 144 9.74 9.78 13.50
N ILE A 145 10.28 11.00 13.36
CA ILE A 145 9.47 12.22 13.21
C ILE A 145 8.67 12.18 11.91
N LEU A 146 9.29 11.80 10.80
CA LEU A 146 8.58 11.65 9.53
C LEU A 146 7.48 10.59 9.63
N GLY A 147 7.79 9.43 10.22
CA GLY A 147 6.81 8.37 10.43
C GLY A 147 5.61 8.83 11.26
N PHE A 148 5.86 9.53 12.37
CA PHE A 148 4.82 10.13 13.21
C PHE A 148 3.93 11.09 12.40
N ILE A 149 4.52 12.05 11.69
CA ILE A 149 3.76 13.03 10.89
C ILE A 149 2.96 12.30 9.81
N MET A 150 3.56 11.38 9.09
CA MET A 150 2.91 10.69 7.98
C MET A 150 1.83 9.70 8.44
N THR A 151 1.93 9.15 9.66
CA THR A 151 0.84 8.38 10.27
C THR A 151 -0.39 9.25 10.51
N ILE A 152 -0.22 10.47 11.03
CA ILE A 152 -1.32 11.42 11.24
C ILE A 152 -1.90 11.88 9.89
N VAL A 153 -1.06 12.17 8.91
CA VAL A 153 -1.48 12.53 7.54
C VAL A 153 -2.28 11.38 6.91
N GLY A 154 -1.81 10.14 7.07
CA GLY A 154 -2.51 8.95 6.62
C GLY A 154 -3.91 8.84 7.23
N PHE A 155 -3.99 9.00 8.55
CA PHE A 155 -5.24 8.91 9.31
C PHE A 155 -6.22 10.03 8.96
N LYS A 156 -5.77 11.29 8.88
CA LYS A 156 -6.65 12.47 8.74
C LYS A 156 -6.92 12.89 7.31
N ILE A 157 -5.99 12.62 6.40
CA ILE A 157 -6.06 13.14 5.02
C ILE A 157 -6.25 12.00 4.02
N LEU A 158 -5.39 10.99 4.06
CA LEU A 158 -5.47 9.92 3.05
C LEU A 158 -6.66 8.99 3.29
N ALA A 159 -7.01 8.67 4.52
CA ALA A 159 -8.12 7.79 4.82
C ALA A 159 -9.47 8.30 4.26
N PRO A 160 -9.89 9.56 4.46
CA PRO A 160 -11.10 10.09 3.84
C PRO A 160 -11.06 10.08 2.30
N ILE A 161 -9.89 10.29 1.70
CA ILE A 161 -9.72 10.20 0.24
C ILE A 161 -9.94 8.75 -0.22
N MET A 162 -9.39 7.78 0.51
CA MET A 162 -9.57 6.36 0.22
C MET A 162 -11.02 5.92 0.38
N GLU A 163 -11.69 6.37 1.43
CA GLU A 163 -13.12 6.12 1.64
C GLU A 163 -13.96 6.61 0.46
N PHE A 164 -13.70 7.82 -0.01
CA PHE A 164 -14.36 8.38 -1.20
C PHE A 164 -14.08 7.55 -2.47
N ILE A 165 -12.84 7.14 -2.71
CA ILE A 165 -12.47 6.28 -3.85
C ILE A 165 -13.20 4.93 -3.77
N MET A 166 -13.21 4.30 -2.59
CA MET A 166 -13.87 3.01 -2.37
C MET A 166 -15.39 3.13 -2.56
N HIS A 167 -16.00 4.23 -2.13
CA HIS A 167 -17.41 4.49 -2.36
C HIS A 167 -17.76 4.60 -3.85
N ILE A 168 -16.95 5.33 -4.64
CA ILE A 168 -17.13 5.41 -6.11
C ILE A 168 -16.98 4.03 -6.75
N LEU A 169 -15.98 3.23 -6.32
CA LEU A 169 -15.79 1.89 -6.84
C LEU A 169 -16.97 0.98 -6.53
N SER A 170 -17.55 1.05 -5.32
CA SER A 170 -18.72 0.25 -4.95
C SER A 170 -19.94 0.64 -5.80
N LEU A 171 -20.19 1.92 -6.01
CA LEU A 171 -21.26 2.39 -6.90
C LEU A 171 -21.07 1.92 -8.35
N ALA A 172 -19.82 1.92 -8.84
CA ALA A 172 -19.52 1.43 -10.18
C ALA A 172 -19.79 -0.08 -10.31
N VAL A 173 -19.40 -0.87 -9.31
CA VAL A 173 -19.66 -2.32 -9.27
C VAL A 173 -21.15 -2.58 -9.19
N GLU A 174 -21.90 -1.90 -8.32
CA GLU A 174 -23.36 -2.03 -8.22
C GLU A 174 -24.05 -1.71 -9.54
N ALA A 175 -23.64 -0.62 -10.21
CA ALA A 175 -24.18 -0.26 -11.51
C ALA A 175 -23.93 -1.36 -12.58
N LEU A 176 -22.74 -1.99 -12.57
CA LEU A 176 -22.40 -3.08 -13.48
C LEU A 176 -23.22 -4.36 -13.18
N VAL A 177 -23.43 -4.67 -11.90
CA VAL A 177 -24.28 -5.80 -11.49
C VAL A 177 -25.72 -5.59 -11.91
N HIS A 178 -26.28 -4.39 -11.65
CA HIS A 178 -27.66 -4.07 -12.03
C HIS A 178 -27.87 -4.01 -13.56
N ALA A 179 -26.83 -3.65 -14.31
CA ALA A 179 -26.87 -3.65 -15.78
C ALA A 179 -26.76 -5.06 -16.41
N HIS A 180 -26.69 -6.15 -15.60
CA HIS A 180 -26.48 -7.53 -16.06
C HIS A 180 -25.27 -7.71 -16.98
N LEU A 181 -24.25 -6.87 -16.82
CA LEU A 181 -23.02 -6.92 -17.64
C LEU A 181 -21.94 -7.87 -17.07
N LEU A 182 -22.14 -8.42 -15.87
CA LEU A 182 -21.29 -9.48 -15.34
C LEU A 182 -21.89 -10.84 -15.70
N PRO A 183 -21.19 -11.70 -16.46
CA PRO A 183 -21.61 -13.08 -16.63
C PRO A 183 -21.47 -13.79 -15.27
N PHE A 184 -22.54 -14.48 -14.85
CA PHE A 184 -22.54 -15.36 -13.68
C PHE A 184 -21.70 -16.59 -13.94
#